data_9d5362aad13039b80769b6fbb717be55
#
_entry.id   9d5362aad13039b80769b6fbb717be55
#
_cell.length_a   1.000
_cell.length_b   1.000
_cell.length_c   1.000
_cell.angle_alpha   90.00
_cell.angle_beta   90.00
_cell.angle_gamma   90.00
#
_symmetry.space_group_name_H-M   'P 1'
#
loop_
_entity.id
_entity.type
_entity.pdbx_description
1 polymer ?
#
loop_
_entity_poly.entity_id
_entity_poly.type
_entity_poly.pdbx_seq_one_letter_code
_entity_poly.pdbx_strand_id
1 'polypeptide(L)'
;VPVLAGVALLVFTLLYITPGDPARMALGEDAPQEAVEQFRKNYGLDDPFFVQFGRYCYKALVHGDIGDSYVTKSSVSEEILTRFPTTLKLAFWAVVLGVALGLPFGIICAIRQYSIFDSVSMVLALIGVAMPNFWLGVLLILLFSVKLNWLPPSGFTTFAEMAMPVFTLSGGTLAVITRMTRSSMLEVIKSDYVRTARAKGQRESVI
;
A
#
# COMPACT_ATOMS: atom_id res chain seq x y z
N VAL A 1 14.77 8.27 -9.79
CA VAL A 1 14.52 8.78 -11.16
C VAL A 1 14.64 7.67 -12.21
N PRO A 2 15.77 6.90 -12.36
CA PRO A 2 15.90 5.91 -13.44
C PRO A 2 14.87 4.78 -13.37
N VAL A 3 14.51 4.32 -12.16
CA VAL A 3 13.47 3.29 -11.98
C VAL A 3 12.11 3.78 -12.46
N LEU A 4 11.71 5.00 -12.11
CA LEU A 4 10.44 5.57 -12.55
C LEU A 4 10.39 5.73 -14.07
N ALA A 5 11.48 6.19 -14.68
CA ALA A 5 11.58 6.29 -16.14
C ALA A 5 11.49 4.90 -16.81
N GLY A 6 12.16 3.90 -16.25
CA GLY A 6 12.08 2.52 -16.74
C GLY A 6 10.66 1.93 -16.63
N VAL A 7 9.97 2.15 -15.52
CA VAL A 7 8.57 1.72 -15.34
C VAL A 7 7.65 2.44 -16.31
N ALA A 8 7.79 3.76 -16.47
CA ALA A 8 6.99 4.54 -17.43
C ALA A 8 7.17 4.04 -18.86
N LEU A 9 8.42 3.79 -19.28
CA LEU A 9 8.72 3.25 -20.60
C LEU A 9 8.12 1.85 -20.80
N LEU A 10 8.25 0.97 -19.79
CA LEU A 10 7.70 -0.38 -19.83
C LEU A 10 6.17 -0.35 -19.96
N VAL A 11 5.50 0.40 -19.09
CA VAL A 11 4.03 0.51 -19.11
C VAL A 11 3.55 1.11 -20.43
N PHE A 12 4.19 2.18 -20.92
CA PHE A 12 3.84 2.79 -22.19
C PHE A 12 4.05 1.80 -23.36
N THR A 13 5.13 1.02 -23.34
CA THR A 13 5.38 -0.01 -24.35
C THR A 13 4.31 -1.10 -24.32
N LEU A 14 3.92 -1.56 -23.15
CA LEU A 14 2.85 -2.55 -23.01
C LEU A 14 1.52 -2.01 -23.57
N LEU A 15 1.16 -0.77 -23.25
CA LEU A 15 -0.04 -0.13 -23.79
C LEU A 15 0.01 0.01 -25.31
N TYR A 16 1.19 0.36 -25.86
CA TYR A 16 1.40 0.52 -27.30
C TYR A 16 1.28 -0.80 -28.09
N ILE A 17 1.75 -1.91 -27.50
CA ILE A 17 1.73 -3.26 -28.11
C ILE A 17 0.38 -3.97 -27.86
N THR A 18 -0.38 -3.55 -26.84
CA THR A 18 -1.67 -4.16 -26.51
C THR A 18 -2.64 -4.03 -27.68
N PRO A 19 -3.22 -5.15 -28.16
CA PRO A 19 -4.18 -5.11 -29.24
C PRO A 19 -5.45 -4.36 -28.82
N GLY A 20 -5.87 -3.39 -29.63
CA GLY A 20 -7.03 -2.55 -29.39
C GLY A 20 -6.78 -1.15 -29.94
N ASP A 21 -7.85 -0.50 -30.36
CA ASP A 21 -7.79 0.89 -30.82
C ASP A 21 -8.18 1.83 -29.69
N PRO A 22 -7.22 2.62 -29.12
CA PRO A 22 -7.53 3.57 -28.06
C PRO A 22 -8.64 4.55 -28.42
N ALA A 23 -8.75 4.93 -29.69
CA ALA A 23 -9.81 5.81 -30.16
C ALA A 23 -11.20 5.15 -30.09
N ARG A 24 -11.29 3.86 -30.44
CA ARG A 24 -12.55 3.11 -30.29
C ARG A 24 -12.88 2.83 -28.82
N MET A 25 -11.88 2.57 -27.98
CA MET A 25 -12.10 2.44 -26.53
C MET A 25 -12.64 3.72 -25.89
N ALA A 26 -12.20 4.88 -26.36
CA ALA A 26 -12.64 6.18 -25.85
C ALA A 26 -14.01 6.60 -26.39
N LEU A 27 -14.28 6.36 -27.69
CA LEU A 27 -15.50 6.81 -28.38
C LEU A 27 -16.62 5.78 -28.39
N GLY A 28 -16.30 4.49 -28.14
CA GLY A 28 -17.19 3.34 -28.28
C GLY A 28 -16.97 2.61 -29.61
N GLU A 29 -17.31 1.32 -29.64
CA GLU A 29 -17.10 0.47 -30.82
C GLU A 29 -17.92 0.91 -32.04
N ASP A 30 -19.11 1.48 -31.82
CA ASP A 30 -20.03 1.94 -32.85
C ASP A 30 -19.76 3.38 -33.34
N ALA A 31 -18.66 4.01 -32.91
CA ALA A 31 -18.35 5.37 -33.30
C ALA A 31 -18.11 5.50 -34.81
N PRO A 32 -18.59 6.59 -35.45
CA PRO A 32 -18.35 6.85 -36.86
C PRO A 32 -16.84 6.90 -37.17
N GLN A 33 -16.45 6.34 -38.34
CA GLN A 33 -15.06 6.23 -38.74
C GLN A 33 -14.35 7.60 -38.76
N GLU A 34 -15.06 8.64 -39.21
CA GLU A 34 -14.54 10.02 -39.24
C GLU A 34 -14.18 10.52 -37.83
N ALA A 35 -15.01 10.23 -36.83
CA ALA A 35 -14.74 10.62 -35.44
C ALA A 35 -13.52 9.91 -34.88
N VAL A 36 -13.37 8.62 -35.22
CA VAL A 36 -12.21 7.81 -34.84
C VAL A 36 -10.91 8.36 -35.43
N GLU A 37 -10.90 8.67 -36.72
CA GLU A 37 -9.75 9.24 -37.41
C GLU A 37 -9.40 10.65 -36.88
N GLN A 38 -10.40 11.46 -36.57
CA GLN A 38 -10.20 12.77 -35.99
C GLN A 38 -9.62 12.68 -34.57
N PHE A 39 -10.10 11.74 -33.78
CA PHE A 39 -9.55 11.42 -32.44
C PHE A 39 -8.09 11.01 -32.53
N ARG A 40 -7.74 10.06 -33.43
CA ARG A 40 -6.37 9.61 -33.64
C ARG A 40 -5.42 10.76 -33.97
N LYS A 41 -5.83 11.65 -34.89
CA LYS A 41 -5.06 12.84 -35.25
C LYS A 41 -4.89 13.80 -34.09
N ASN A 42 -5.96 14.10 -33.36
CA ASN A 42 -5.93 15.01 -32.22
C ASN A 42 -5.02 14.56 -31.10
N TYR A 43 -5.00 13.26 -30.82
CA TYR A 43 -4.17 12.67 -29.77
C TYR A 43 -2.81 12.17 -30.28
N GLY A 44 -2.56 12.24 -31.62
CA GLY A 44 -1.32 11.80 -32.24
C GLY A 44 -1.06 10.31 -32.05
N LEU A 45 -2.10 9.48 -32.11
CA LEU A 45 -1.99 8.03 -31.96
C LEU A 45 -1.29 7.34 -33.14
N ASP A 46 -1.25 8.01 -34.29
CA ASP A 46 -0.58 7.55 -35.51
C ASP A 46 0.91 7.92 -35.55
N ASP A 47 1.40 8.70 -34.58
CA ASP A 47 2.81 9.09 -34.50
C ASP A 47 3.72 7.92 -34.14
N PRO A 48 5.01 7.96 -34.50
CA PRO A 48 5.98 6.95 -34.08
C PRO A 48 6.07 6.85 -32.56
N PHE A 49 6.35 5.63 -32.06
CA PHE A 49 6.44 5.30 -30.62
C PHE A 49 7.20 6.35 -29.78
N PHE A 50 8.41 6.73 -30.22
CA PHE A 50 9.24 7.68 -29.47
C PHE A 50 8.66 9.09 -29.41
N VAL A 51 7.89 9.50 -30.42
CA VAL A 51 7.21 10.79 -30.44
C VAL A 51 6.05 10.79 -29.45
N GLN A 52 5.26 9.74 -29.46
CA GLN A 52 4.15 9.56 -28.52
C GLN A 52 4.68 9.49 -27.07
N PHE A 53 5.70 8.70 -26.81
CA PHE A 53 6.31 8.58 -25.49
C PHE A 53 6.93 9.91 -25.01
N GLY A 54 7.65 10.62 -25.89
CA GLY A 54 8.21 11.93 -25.57
C GLY A 54 7.13 12.97 -25.23
N ARG A 55 6.04 12.97 -25.98
CA ARG A 55 4.87 13.85 -25.72
C ARG A 55 4.21 13.50 -24.38
N TYR A 56 4.03 12.22 -24.08
CA TYR A 56 3.51 11.75 -22.80
C TYR A 56 4.39 12.21 -21.62
N CYS A 57 5.70 11.97 -21.71
CA CYS A 57 6.64 12.42 -20.69
C CYS A 57 6.65 13.94 -20.49
N TYR A 58 6.60 14.70 -21.59
CA TYR A 58 6.56 16.16 -21.54
C TYR A 58 5.29 16.68 -20.86
N LYS A 59 4.12 16.16 -21.22
CA LYS A 59 2.84 16.53 -20.59
C LYS A 59 2.83 16.15 -19.10
N ALA A 60 3.27 14.93 -18.77
CA ALA A 60 3.31 14.45 -17.39
C ALA A 60 4.25 15.28 -16.51
N LEU A 61 5.46 15.62 -16.98
CA LEU A 61 6.47 16.31 -16.18
C LEU A 61 6.28 17.82 -16.12
N VAL A 62 5.82 18.45 -17.21
CA VAL A 62 5.72 19.91 -17.30
C VAL A 62 4.34 20.42 -16.91
N HIS A 63 3.29 19.70 -17.29
CA HIS A 63 1.91 20.13 -17.06
C HIS A 63 1.20 19.32 -15.97
N GLY A 64 1.81 18.25 -15.46
CA GLY A 64 1.16 17.33 -14.52
C GLY A 64 -0.02 16.57 -15.14
N ASP A 65 -0.10 16.55 -16.47
CA ASP A 65 -1.15 15.89 -17.22
C ASP A 65 -0.71 14.49 -17.63
N ILE A 66 -1.30 13.49 -16.98
CA ILE A 66 -1.03 12.06 -17.21
C ILE A 66 -1.99 11.49 -18.27
N GLY A 67 -2.89 12.32 -18.80
CA GLY A 67 -3.90 11.96 -19.78
C GLY A 67 -5.27 11.61 -19.15
N ASP A 68 -6.18 11.16 -20.00
CA ASP A 68 -7.54 10.84 -19.64
C ASP A 68 -7.74 9.33 -19.52
N SER A 69 -8.55 8.91 -18.56
CA SER A 69 -8.97 7.53 -18.41
C SER A 69 -9.97 7.15 -19.53
N TYR A 70 -9.69 6.13 -20.29
CA TYR A 70 -10.62 5.61 -21.30
C TYR A 70 -11.89 5.00 -20.70
N VAL A 71 -11.85 4.59 -19.44
CA VAL A 71 -12.99 3.95 -18.75
C VAL A 71 -13.88 5.00 -18.10
N THR A 72 -13.31 5.91 -17.30
CA THR A 72 -14.09 6.91 -16.53
C THR A 72 -14.28 8.21 -17.31
N LYS A 73 -13.54 8.41 -18.41
CA LYS A 73 -13.52 9.63 -19.24
C LYS A 73 -13.19 10.92 -18.46
N SER A 74 -12.48 10.74 -17.34
CA SER A 74 -12.01 11.82 -16.46
C SER A 74 -10.50 11.92 -16.51
N SER A 75 -9.96 13.09 -16.16
CA SER A 75 -8.51 13.29 -16.03
C SER A 75 -7.92 12.35 -14.97
N VAL A 76 -6.90 11.59 -15.33
CA VAL A 76 -6.19 10.70 -14.43
C VAL A 76 -5.52 11.47 -13.29
N SER A 77 -4.99 12.67 -13.58
CA SER A 77 -4.39 13.55 -12.57
C SER A 77 -5.40 13.96 -11.50
N GLU A 78 -6.62 14.31 -11.91
CA GLU A 78 -7.70 14.68 -10.98
C GLU A 78 -8.17 13.50 -10.14
N GLU A 79 -8.33 12.31 -10.74
CA GLU A 79 -8.66 11.09 -9.99
C GLU A 79 -7.60 10.74 -8.95
N ILE A 80 -6.31 10.86 -9.31
CA ILE A 80 -5.22 10.62 -8.37
C ILE A 80 -5.29 11.61 -7.21
N LEU A 81 -5.38 12.92 -7.50
CA LEU A 81 -5.42 13.96 -6.48
C LEU A 81 -6.61 13.80 -5.53
N THR A 82 -7.73 13.30 -6.02
CA THR A 82 -8.93 13.07 -5.21
C THR A 82 -8.80 11.84 -4.32
N ARG A 83 -8.19 10.75 -4.81
CA ARG A 83 -8.12 9.46 -4.10
C ARG A 83 -6.85 9.31 -3.24
N PHE A 84 -5.76 9.94 -3.64
CA PHE A 84 -4.46 9.84 -2.98
C PHE A 84 -4.47 10.26 -1.50
N PRO A 85 -5.15 11.35 -1.08
CA PRO A 85 -5.23 11.73 0.33
C PRO A 85 -5.85 10.64 1.21
N THR A 86 -6.88 9.95 0.71
CA THR A 86 -7.50 8.83 1.44
C THR A 86 -6.52 7.65 1.59
N THR A 87 -5.79 7.34 0.53
CA THR A 87 -4.76 6.29 0.56
C THR A 87 -3.65 6.62 1.57
N LEU A 88 -3.16 7.87 1.55
CA LEU A 88 -2.14 8.32 2.52
C LEU A 88 -2.66 8.26 3.97
N LYS A 89 -3.90 8.69 4.19
CA LYS A 89 -4.54 8.64 5.51
C LYS A 89 -4.64 7.21 6.04
N LEU A 90 -5.07 6.27 5.20
CA LEU A 90 -5.14 4.85 5.55
C LEU A 90 -3.76 4.27 5.83
N ALA A 91 -2.78 4.52 4.95
CA ALA A 91 -1.41 4.04 5.11
C ALA A 91 -0.77 4.59 6.40
N PHE A 92 -0.94 5.88 6.68
CA PHE A 92 -0.43 6.51 7.90
C PHE A 92 -0.98 5.83 9.16
N TRP A 93 -2.30 5.69 9.27
CA TRP A 93 -2.90 5.06 10.44
C TRP A 93 -2.58 3.57 10.55
N ALA A 94 -2.45 2.85 9.43
CA ALA A 94 -2.02 1.45 9.43
C ALA A 94 -0.59 1.29 9.97
N VAL A 95 0.33 2.18 9.56
CA VAL A 95 1.71 2.19 10.07
C VAL A 95 1.73 2.57 11.55
N VAL A 96 1.02 3.62 11.95
CA VAL A 96 0.94 4.05 13.36
C VAL A 96 0.43 2.90 14.24
N LEU A 97 -0.64 2.23 13.84
CA LEU A 97 -1.17 1.08 14.59
C LEU A 97 -0.19 -0.09 14.62
N GLY A 98 0.42 -0.41 13.48
CA GLY A 98 1.42 -1.46 13.37
C GLY A 98 2.63 -1.23 14.28
N VAL A 99 3.14 0.01 14.34
CA VAL A 99 4.25 0.41 15.22
C VAL A 99 3.80 0.41 16.69
N ALA A 100 2.67 1.05 17.00
CA ALA A 100 2.17 1.20 18.37
C ALA A 100 1.92 -0.15 19.06
N LEU A 101 1.51 -1.16 18.31
CA LEU A 101 1.34 -2.51 18.84
C LEU A 101 2.59 -3.37 18.64
N GLY A 102 3.24 -3.30 17.49
CA GLY A 102 4.38 -4.17 17.14
C GLY A 102 5.59 -3.98 18.04
N LEU A 103 5.93 -2.74 18.41
CA LEU A 103 7.05 -2.48 19.31
C LEU A 103 6.84 -3.09 20.70
N PRO A 104 5.74 -2.80 21.42
CA PRO A 104 5.51 -3.40 22.74
C PRO A 104 5.45 -4.94 22.70
N PHE A 105 4.77 -5.51 21.71
CA PHE A 105 4.73 -6.95 21.54
C PHE A 105 6.12 -7.54 21.31
N GLY A 106 6.94 -6.94 20.46
CA GLY A 106 8.32 -7.38 20.19
C GLY A 106 9.21 -7.32 21.44
N ILE A 107 9.11 -6.24 22.22
CA ILE A 107 9.86 -6.05 23.48
C ILE A 107 9.43 -7.12 24.51
N ILE A 108 8.12 -7.31 24.72
CA ILE A 108 7.62 -8.30 25.68
C ILE A 108 8.03 -9.72 25.29
N CYS A 109 7.95 -10.06 23.98
CA CYS A 109 8.42 -11.34 23.46
C CYS A 109 9.92 -11.57 23.70
N ALA A 110 10.74 -10.53 23.58
CA ALA A 110 12.18 -10.62 23.84
C ALA A 110 12.50 -10.82 25.34
N ILE A 111 11.83 -10.06 26.21
CA ILE A 111 12.02 -10.14 27.67
C ILE A 111 11.54 -11.51 28.21
N ARG A 112 10.44 -12.02 27.66
CA ARG A 112 9.85 -13.31 28.06
C ARG A 112 10.13 -14.40 27.02
N GLN A 113 11.37 -14.50 26.57
CA GLN A 113 11.82 -15.48 25.58
C GLN A 113 11.40 -16.91 25.97
N TYR A 114 10.93 -17.69 24.99
CA TYR A 114 10.44 -19.08 25.15
C TYR A 114 9.20 -19.24 26.02
N SER A 115 8.54 -18.16 26.41
CA SER A 115 7.24 -18.24 27.08
C SER A 115 6.12 -18.62 26.11
N ILE A 116 4.97 -19.04 26.65
CA ILE A 116 3.76 -19.27 25.84
C ILE A 116 3.36 -17.99 25.11
N PHE A 117 3.52 -16.83 25.75
CA PHE A 117 3.23 -15.53 25.13
C PHE A 117 4.11 -15.27 23.90
N ASP A 118 5.42 -15.53 24.01
CA ASP A 118 6.36 -15.40 22.89
C ASP A 118 5.98 -16.34 21.73
N SER A 119 5.74 -17.61 22.03
CA SER A 119 5.36 -18.61 21.02
C SER A 119 4.06 -18.27 20.31
N VAL A 120 3.01 -17.90 21.06
CA VAL A 120 1.71 -17.52 20.51
C VAL A 120 1.83 -16.24 19.66
N SER A 121 2.55 -15.22 20.16
CA SER A 121 2.77 -13.98 19.40
C SER A 121 3.50 -14.22 18.08
N MET A 122 4.51 -15.11 18.06
CA MET A 122 5.22 -15.48 16.84
C MET A 122 4.34 -16.23 15.84
N VAL A 123 3.49 -17.15 16.32
CA VAL A 123 2.51 -17.84 15.46
C VAL A 123 1.49 -16.86 14.89
N LEU A 124 0.94 -15.96 15.71
CA LEU A 124 0.00 -14.95 15.25
C LEU A 124 0.66 -13.98 14.25
N ALA A 125 1.91 -13.58 14.48
CA ALA A 125 2.67 -12.76 13.53
C ALA A 125 2.88 -13.50 12.19
N LEU A 126 3.15 -14.79 12.21
CA LEU A 126 3.29 -15.60 10.99
C LEU A 126 1.96 -15.71 10.23
N ILE A 127 0.86 -15.97 10.93
CA ILE A 127 -0.49 -15.99 10.35
C ILE A 127 -0.81 -14.63 9.73
N GLY A 128 -0.53 -13.52 10.44
CA GLY A 128 -0.79 -12.17 9.95
C GLY A 128 -0.04 -11.80 8.67
N VAL A 129 1.17 -12.36 8.46
CA VAL A 129 1.92 -12.16 7.19
C VAL A 129 1.42 -13.09 6.09
N ALA A 130 1.06 -14.34 6.44
CA ALA A 130 0.63 -15.34 5.45
C ALA A 130 -0.80 -15.09 4.94
N MET A 131 -1.63 -14.39 5.72
CA MET A 131 -3.03 -14.16 5.41
C MET A 131 -3.18 -13.03 4.39
N PRO A 132 -3.86 -13.26 3.24
CA PRO A 132 -4.11 -12.19 2.28
C PRO A 132 -4.98 -11.08 2.90
N ASN A 133 -4.58 -9.82 2.72
CA ASN A 133 -5.29 -8.67 3.29
C ASN A 133 -6.77 -8.62 2.90
N PHE A 134 -7.12 -8.92 1.65
CA PHE A 134 -8.51 -8.92 1.22
C PHE A 134 -9.36 -9.95 1.99
N TRP A 135 -8.80 -11.13 2.25
CA TRP A 135 -9.50 -12.19 2.99
C TRP A 135 -9.72 -11.79 4.46
N LEU A 136 -8.70 -11.25 5.11
CA LEU A 136 -8.83 -10.71 6.47
C LEU A 136 -9.88 -9.59 6.50
N GLY A 137 -9.87 -8.67 5.52
CA GLY A 137 -10.85 -7.59 5.43
C GLY A 137 -12.28 -8.12 5.31
N VAL A 138 -12.52 -9.13 4.46
CA VAL A 138 -13.84 -9.75 4.33
C VAL A 138 -14.29 -10.41 5.64
N LEU A 139 -13.41 -11.12 6.34
CA LEU A 139 -13.73 -11.75 7.64
C LEU A 139 -14.09 -10.69 8.69
N LEU A 140 -13.37 -9.58 8.75
CA LEU A 140 -13.68 -8.48 9.68
C LEU A 140 -15.03 -7.84 9.37
N ILE A 141 -15.36 -7.63 8.09
CA ILE A 141 -16.66 -7.11 7.67
C ILE A 141 -17.78 -8.09 8.09
N LEU A 142 -17.62 -9.38 7.81
CA LEU A 142 -18.61 -10.40 8.20
C LEU A 142 -18.82 -10.45 9.71
N LEU A 143 -17.75 -10.36 10.49
CA LEU A 143 -17.84 -10.42 11.95
C LEU A 143 -18.36 -9.12 12.55
N PHE A 144 -17.68 -7.99 12.28
CA PHE A 144 -17.95 -6.73 12.99
C PHE A 144 -19.08 -5.91 12.39
N SER A 145 -19.30 -6.02 11.08
CA SER A 145 -20.38 -5.27 10.42
C SER A 145 -21.66 -6.08 10.30
N VAL A 146 -21.57 -7.31 9.76
CA VAL A 146 -22.79 -8.10 9.46
C VAL A 146 -23.31 -8.81 10.71
N LYS A 147 -22.44 -9.50 11.47
CA LYS A 147 -22.88 -10.31 12.62
C LYS A 147 -23.07 -9.50 13.89
N LEU A 148 -22.15 -8.60 14.20
CA LEU A 148 -22.16 -7.82 15.45
C LEU A 148 -22.80 -6.45 15.30
N ASN A 149 -22.90 -5.91 14.07
CA ASN A 149 -23.40 -4.56 13.79
C ASN A 149 -22.67 -3.45 14.57
N TRP A 150 -21.37 -3.62 14.85
CA TRP A 150 -20.57 -2.66 15.63
C TRP A 150 -19.93 -1.59 14.74
N LEU A 151 -19.50 -1.97 13.53
CA LEU A 151 -18.75 -1.11 12.61
C LEU A 151 -19.44 -1.08 11.25
N PRO A 152 -19.43 0.07 10.55
CA PRO A 152 -19.96 0.16 9.18
C PRO A 152 -19.09 -0.64 8.21
N PRO A 153 -19.69 -1.26 7.16
CA PRO A 153 -18.97 -2.15 6.23
C PRO A 153 -17.99 -1.42 5.31
N SER A 154 -18.18 -0.12 5.10
CA SER A 154 -17.40 0.70 4.18
C SER A 154 -17.43 2.16 4.59
N GLY A 155 -16.54 2.97 4.01
CA GLY A 155 -16.43 4.39 4.24
C GLY A 155 -15.01 4.79 4.67
N PHE A 156 -14.72 6.12 4.63
CA PHE A 156 -13.41 6.69 4.95
C PHE A 156 -13.49 8.05 5.63
N THR A 157 -14.68 8.44 6.07
CA THR A 157 -14.95 9.76 6.67
C THR A 157 -14.83 9.74 8.17
N THR A 158 -15.33 8.69 8.81
CA THR A 158 -15.32 8.54 10.27
C THR A 158 -14.25 7.54 10.73
N PHE A 159 -13.86 7.65 12.00
CA PHE A 159 -12.91 6.71 12.61
C PHE A 159 -13.45 5.27 12.60
N ALA A 160 -14.76 5.09 12.84
CA ALA A 160 -15.39 3.77 12.82
C ALA A 160 -15.32 3.10 11.45
N GLU A 161 -15.49 3.86 10.36
CA GLU A 161 -15.37 3.38 8.98
C GLU A 161 -13.93 2.97 8.63
N MET A 162 -12.95 3.68 9.17
CA MET A 162 -11.53 3.42 8.92
C MET A 162 -10.96 2.28 9.76
N ALA A 163 -11.62 1.91 10.87
CA ALA A 163 -11.08 0.95 11.84
C ALA A 163 -10.71 -0.41 11.20
N MET A 164 -11.63 -1.03 10.46
CA MET A 164 -11.39 -2.33 9.82
C MET A 164 -10.32 -2.27 8.71
N PRO A 165 -10.35 -1.32 7.76
CA PRO A 165 -9.29 -1.15 6.77
C PRO A 165 -7.91 -0.91 7.39
N VAL A 166 -7.82 -0.04 8.39
CA VAL A 166 -6.57 0.28 9.10
C VAL A 166 -6.02 -0.97 9.80
N PHE A 167 -6.87 -1.72 10.51
CA PHE A 167 -6.46 -2.97 11.17
C PHE A 167 -5.97 -4.00 10.16
N THR A 168 -6.70 -4.18 9.06
CA THR A 168 -6.34 -5.11 7.99
C THR A 168 -4.96 -4.79 7.41
N LEU A 169 -4.72 -3.52 7.06
CA LEU A 169 -3.45 -3.08 6.48
C LEU A 169 -2.29 -3.09 7.50
N SER A 170 -2.58 -2.89 8.78
CA SER A 170 -1.55 -2.89 9.83
C SER A 170 -0.98 -4.27 10.13
N GLY A 171 -1.70 -5.36 9.82
CA GLY A 171 -1.34 -6.72 10.21
C GLY A 171 0.06 -7.13 9.76
N GLY A 172 0.40 -6.90 8.50
CA GLY A 172 1.73 -7.18 7.95
C GLY A 172 2.83 -6.35 8.61
N THR A 173 2.61 -5.04 8.77
CA THR A 173 3.56 -4.12 9.42
C THR A 173 3.78 -4.50 10.88
N LEU A 174 2.71 -4.77 11.62
CA LEU A 174 2.75 -5.22 13.02
C LEU A 174 3.60 -6.49 13.15
N ALA A 175 3.35 -7.49 12.32
CA ALA A 175 4.07 -8.76 12.37
C ALA A 175 5.56 -8.60 12.05
N VAL A 176 5.93 -7.78 11.07
CA VAL A 176 7.32 -7.48 10.73
C VAL A 176 8.01 -6.75 11.87
N ILE A 177 7.40 -5.69 12.40
CA ILE A 177 7.96 -4.90 13.50
C ILE A 177 8.12 -5.76 14.76
N THR A 178 7.12 -6.56 15.12
CA THR A 178 7.21 -7.46 16.28
C THR A 178 8.40 -8.40 16.17
N ARG A 179 8.59 -9.05 15.02
CA ARG A 179 9.71 -9.98 14.81
C ARG A 179 11.07 -9.29 14.81
N MET A 180 11.18 -8.14 14.11
CA MET A 180 12.43 -7.39 14.05
C MET A 180 12.82 -6.85 15.43
N THR A 181 11.86 -6.24 16.14
CA THR A 181 12.08 -5.74 17.51
C THR A 181 12.50 -6.85 18.44
N ARG A 182 11.83 -8.01 18.42
CA ARG A 182 12.21 -9.17 19.22
C ARG A 182 13.64 -9.63 18.91
N SER A 183 14.00 -9.76 17.63
CA SER A 183 15.34 -10.19 17.23
C SER A 183 16.42 -9.23 17.70
N SER A 184 16.25 -7.93 17.43
CA SER A 184 17.19 -6.89 17.84
C SER A 184 17.31 -6.78 19.36
N MET A 185 16.19 -6.88 20.09
CA MET A 185 16.22 -6.87 21.56
C MET A 185 16.97 -8.07 22.13
N LEU A 186 16.79 -9.28 21.59
CA LEU A 186 17.52 -10.48 22.04
C LEU A 186 19.02 -10.37 21.81
N GLU A 187 19.45 -9.72 20.72
CA GLU A 187 20.86 -9.43 20.44
C GLU A 187 21.42 -8.45 21.47
N VAL A 188 20.70 -7.34 21.72
CA VAL A 188 21.12 -6.30 22.66
C VAL A 188 21.15 -6.81 24.10
N ILE A 189 20.14 -7.53 24.56
CA ILE A 189 20.06 -8.07 25.94
C ILE A 189 21.25 -8.99 26.27
N LYS A 190 21.80 -9.67 25.26
CA LYS A 190 22.94 -10.60 25.41
C LYS A 190 24.30 -9.93 25.21
N SER A 191 24.36 -8.65 24.89
CA SER A 191 25.62 -7.93 24.62
C SER A 191 26.44 -7.73 25.88
N ASP A 192 27.77 -7.57 25.70
CA ASP A 192 28.72 -7.44 26.81
C ASP A 192 28.53 -6.14 27.60
N TYR A 193 28.08 -5.07 26.98
CA TYR A 193 27.82 -3.80 27.68
C TYR A 193 26.62 -3.93 28.65
N VAL A 194 25.57 -4.69 28.27
CA VAL A 194 24.43 -5.00 29.14
C VAL A 194 24.89 -5.85 30.33
N ARG A 195 25.72 -6.88 30.07
CA ARG A 195 26.30 -7.73 31.13
C ARG A 195 27.16 -6.90 32.09
N THR A 196 27.95 -5.97 31.54
CA THR A 196 28.79 -5.06 32.36
C THR A 196 27.93 -4.12 33.21
N ALA A 197 26.84 -3.56 32.66
CA ALA A 197 25.92 -2.71 33.40
C ALA A 197 25.26 -3.47 34.58
N ARG A 198 24.83 -4.72 34.38
CA ARG A 198 24.32 -5.59 35.44
C ARG A 198 25.36 -5.90 36.49
N ALA A 199 26.60 -6.20 36.07
CA ALA A 199 27.70 -6.46 37.01
C ALA A 199 28.05 -5.23 37.89
N LYS A 200 27.81 -4.01 37.39
CA LYS A 200 27.94 -2.76 38.14
C LYS A 200 26.75 -2.44 39.05
N GLY A 201 25.76 -3.33 39.17
CA GLY A 201 24.60 -3.18 40.03
C GLY A 201 23.55 -2.18 39.54
N GLN A 202 23.50 -1.88 38.23
CA GLN A 202 22.46 -1.03 37.66
C GLN A 202 21.08 -1.70 37.75
N ARG A 203 20.04 -0.87 37.96
CA ARG A 203 18.65 -1.35 37.99
C ARG A 203 18.19 -1.82 36.61
N GLU A 204 17.41 -2.88 36.52
CA GLU A 204 16.87 -3.41 35.25
C GLU A 204 16.05 -2.37 34.48
N SER A 205 15.43 -1.38 35.14
CA SER A 205 14.73 -0.28 34.51
C SER A 205 15.63 0.74 33.80
N VAL A 206 16.94 0.73 34.09
CA VAL A 206 17.96 1.61 33.49
C VAL A 206 18.70 0.88 32.38
N ILE A 207 18.81 -0.42 32.47
CA ILE A 207 19.42 -1.32 31.49
C ILE A 207 18.48 -1.54 30.32
#